data_00284142d0c5962dceb995fecf13ff0f
#
_entry.id   00284142d0c5962dceb995fecf13ff0f
#
_cell.length_a   1.000
_cell.length_b   1.000
_cell.length_c   1.000
_cell.angle_alpha   90.00
_cell.angle_beta   90.00
_cell.angle_gamma   90.00
#
_symmetry.space_group_name_H-M   'P 1'
#
loop_
_entity.id
_entity.type
_entity.pdbx_description
1 polymer ?
#
loop_
_entity_poly.entity_id
_entity_poly.type
_entity_poly.pdbx_seq_one_letter_code
_entity_poly.pdbx_strand_id
1 'polypeptide(L)'
;MADGATQVHDLDQAWLGDFAERWGAAWNSHEPARLLELMTEDVIYDDSASPTTMRGHGEVRSFLESLWRAFPDLRFEWVEGPYIAPGQPKAAFYWKGSGTHTGLLAPPGFAPTGKHIDFDGADFHEYRDDRVSRLRIVFDMLDIGRQLGTIPKAGSPVEKAGAAAQRLGMTVRERLRR
;
A
#
# COMPACT_ATOMS: atom_id res chain seq x y z
N MET A 1 31.99 2.12 -29.91
CA MET A 1 31.41 2.12 -28.56
C MET A 1 30.17 3.00 -28.65
N ALA A 2 29.03 2.36 -28.75
CA ALA A 2 27.76 3.07 -28.85
C ALA A 2 27.29 3.37 -27.41
N ASP A 3 27.20 4.66 -27.14
CA ASP A 3 26.69 5.23 -25.91
C ASP A 3 25.17 4.96 -25.87
N GLY A 4 24.76 3.96 -25.11
CA GLY A 4 23.34 3.64 -24.87
C GLY A 4 22.77 4.63 -23.86
N ALA A 5 22.66 5.90 -24.24
CA ALA A 5 21.88 6.85 -23.49
C ALA A 5 20.42 6.35 -23.52
N THR A 6 19.97 5.76 -22.42
CA THR A 6 18.54 5.52 -22.18
C THR A 6 17.84 6.87 -22.33
N GLN A 7 17.09 7.03 -23.43
CA GLN A 7 16.23 8.19 -23.59
C GLN A 7 15.21 8.14 -22.46
N VAL A 8 15.34 9.05 -21.51
CA VAL A 8 14.32 9.32 -20.51
C VAL A 8 13.19 9.99 -21.26
N HIS A 9 12.19 9.21 -21.69
CA HIS A 9 10.96 9.77 -22.22
C HIS A 9 10.26 10.50 -21.08
N ASP A 10 10.03 11.80 -21.24
CA ASP A 10 9.10 12.52 -20.40
C ASP A 10 7.74 11.79 -20.49
N LEU A 11 7.16 11.44 -19.33
CA LEU A 11 5.87 10.77 -19.31
C LEU A 11 4.81 11.66 -19.96
N ASP A 12 4.13 11.15 -20.96
CA ASP A 12 3.00 11.83 -21.60
C ASP A 12 1.81 11.86 -20.61
N GLN A 13 1.28 13.06 -20.38
CA GLN A 13 0.17 13.28 -19.47
C GLN A 13 -1.11 12.55 -19.92
N ALA A 14 -1.37 12.45 -21.24
CA ALA A 14 -2.52 11.72 -21.76
C ALA A 14 -2.36 10.20 -21.49
N TRP A 15 -1.17 9.66 -21.75
CA TRP A 15 -0.86 8.27 -21.46
C TRP A 15 -1.02 7.95 -19.96
N LEU A 16 -0.56 8.86 -19.08
CA LEU A 16 -0.72 8.68 -17.63
C LEU A 16 -2.18 8.70 -17.19
N GLY A 17 -3.03 9.52 -17.83
CA GLY A 17 -4.47 9.54 -17.58
C GLY A 17 -5.10 8.19 -17.91
N ASP A 18 -4.86 7.69 -19.14
CA ASP A 18 -5.34 6.38 -19.57
C ASP A 18 -4.80 5.23 -18.69
N PHE A 19 -3.53 5.34 -18.27
CA PHE A 19 -2.92 4.37 -17.37
C PHE A 19 -3.61 4.36 -16.01
N ALA A 20 -3.88 5.53 -15.41
CA ALA A 20 -4.55 5.66 -14.13
C ALA A 20 -5.97 5.04 -14.14
N GLU A 21 -6.72 5.25 -15.23
CA GLU A 21 -8.04 4.61 -15.39
C GLU A 21 -7.94 3.08 -15.43
N ARG A 22 -7.02 2.53 -16.22
CA ARG A 22 -6.78 1.08 -16.30
C ARG A 22 -6.30 0.52 -14.97
N TRP A 23 -5.42 1.23 -14.27
CA TRP A 23 -4.89 0.86 -12.97
C TRP A 23 -5.99 0.80 -11.92
N GLY A 24 -6.82 1.84 -11.80
CA GLY A 24 -7.97 1.86 -10.90
C GLY A 24 -9.01 0.78 -11.21
N ALA A 25 -9.30 0.55 -12.50
CA ALA A 25 -10.19 -0.52 -12.93
C ALA A 25 -9.63 -1.91 -12.58
N ALA A 26 -8.32 -2.13 -12.74
CA ALA A 26 -7.66 -3.38 -12.38
C ALA A 26 -7.71 -3.64 -10.87
N TRP A 27 -7.42 -2.64 -10.04
CA TRP A 27 -7.57 -2.75 -8.58
C TRP A 27 -9.00 -3.11 -8.16
N ASN A 28 -9.98 -2.42 -8.72
CA ASN A 28 -11.39 -2.60 -8.38
C ASN A 28 -12.03 -3.86 -9.00
N SER A 29 -11.32 -4.56 -9.89
CA SER A 29 -11.79 -5.83 -10.45
C SER A 29 -11.61 -7.01 -9.49
N HIS A 30 -10.70 -6.91 -8.53
CA HIS A 30 -10.25 -8.00 -7.67
C HIS A 30 -9.68 -9.21 -8.43
N GLU A 31 -9.21 -8.99 -9.66
CA GLU A 31 -8.57 -10.00 -10.49
C GLU A 31 -7.05 -9.75 -10.54
N PRO A 32 -6.21 -10.54 -9.84
CA PRO A 32 -4.76 -10.30 -9.81
C PRO A 32 -4.12 -10.22 -11.20
N ALA A 33 -4.62 -11.01 -12.14
CA ALA A 33 -4.08 -11.03 -13.51
C ALA A 33 -4.13 -9.66 -14.18
N ARG A 34 -5.25 -8.95 -14.04
CA ARG A 34 -5.42 -7.61 -14.66
C ARG A 34 -4.44 -6.58 -14.11
N LEU A 35 -4.17 -6.62 -12.81
CA LEU A 35 -3.22 -5.70 -12.19
C LEU A 35 -1.78 -6.06 -12.58
N LEU A 36 -1.45 -7.36 -12.61
CA LEU A 36 -0.12 -7.85 -12.97
C LEU A 36 0.23 -7.59 -14.44
N GLU A 37 -0.74 -7.55 -15.35
CA GLU A 37 -0.53 -7.16 -16.75
C GLU A 37 0.02 -5.72 -16.89
N LEU A 38 -0.29 -4.85 -15.93
CA LEU A 38 0.20 -3.47 -15.88
C LEU A 38 1.55 -3.33 -15.18
N MET A 39 2.12 -4.43 -14.67
CA MET A 39 3.42 -4.50 -14.02
C MET A 39 4.42 -5.28 -14.85
N THR A 40 5.72 -4.98 -14.67
CA THR A 40 6.78 -5.82 -15.23
C THR A 40 6.88 -7.14 -14.47
N GLU A 41 7.37 -8.21 -15.11
CA GLU A 41 7.50 -9.53 -14.47
C GLU A 41 8.39 -9.51 -13.22
N ASP A 42 9.39 -8.63 -13.21
CA ASP A 42 10.36 -8.43 -12.13
C ASP A 42 10.01 -7.25 -11.20
N VAL A 43 8.74 -6.82 -11.19
CA VAL A 43 8.29 -5.69 -10.38
C VAL A 43 8.78 -5.74 -8.93
N ILE A 44 9.15 -4.58 -8.40
CA ILE A 44 9.46 -4.39 -6.97
C ILE A 44 8.29 -3.64 -6.35
N TYR A 45 7.65 -4.24 -5.35
CA TYR A 45 6.46 -3.68 -4.73
C TYR A 45 6.63 -3.52 -3.22
N ASP A 46 6.61 -2.29 -2.77
CA ASP A 46 6.61 -1.89 -1.36
C ASP A 46 5.20 -1.41 -0.97
N ASP A 47 4.60 -2.01 0.05
CA ASP A 47 3.25 -1.67 0.52
C ASP A 47 3.24 -1.49 2.04
N SER A 48 2.53 -0.46 2.54
CA SER A 48 2.41 -0.24 3.98
C SER A 48 1.74 -1.39 4.74
N ALA A 49 0.93 -2.21 4.06
CA ALA A 49 0.32 -3.40 4.65
C ALA A 49 1.23 -4.64 4.62
N SER A 50 2.33 -4.62 3.85
CA SER A 50 3.27 -5.72 3.77
C SER A 50 4.49 -5.50 4.66
N PRO A 51 4.89 -6.48 5.47
CA PRO A 51 6.09 -6.36 6.30
C PRO A 51 7.40 -6.43 5.49
N THR A 52 7.34 -6.86 4.23
CA THR A 52 8.49 -7.06 3.36
C THR A 52 8.21 -6.55 1.96
N THR A 53 9.28 -6.11 1.27
CA THR A 53 9.23 -5.81 -0.16
C THR A 53 8.90 -7.06 -0.95
N MET A 54 7.87 -7.00 -1.80
CA MET A 54 7.49 -8.09 -2.69
C MET A 54 8.22 -7.97 -4.03
N ARG A 55 8.57 -9.11 -4.64
CA ARG A 55 9.32 -9.17 -5.90
C ARG A 55 8.68 -10.12 -6.89
N GLY A 56 8.40 -9.59 -8.07
CA GLY A 56 7.80 -10.33 -9.18
C GLY A 56 6.33 -10.69 -8.97
N HIS A 57 5.72 -11.18 -10.03
CA HIS A 57 4.28 -11.44 -10.07
C HIS A 57 3.79 -12.46 -9.04
N GLY A 58 4.62 -13.44 -8.64
CA GLY A 58 4.21 -14.50 -7.71
C GLY A 58 3.90 -13.96 -6.30
N GLU A 59 4.81 -13.16 -5.74
CA GLU A 59 4.65 -12.59 -4.40
C GLU A 59 3.53 -11.55 -4.37
N VAL A 60 3.47 -10.70 -5.41
CA VAL A 60 2.42 -9.69 -5.55
C VAL A 60 1.04 -10.34 -5.68
N ARG A 61 0.90 -11.40 -6.48
CA ARG A 61 -0.35 -12.17 -6.60
C ARG A 61 -0.83 -12.69 -5.25
N SER A 62 0.07 -13.33 -4.50
CA SER A 62 -0.27 -13.91 -3.20
C SER A 62 -0.74 -12.84 -2.20
N PHE A 63 -0.12 -11.65 -2.23
CA PHE A 63 -0.53 -10.52 -1.43
C PHE A 63 -1.92 -10.00 -1.82
N LEU A 64 -2.17 -9.77 -3.11
CA LEU A 64 -3.47 -9.30 -3.62
C LEU A 64 -4.61 -10.27 -3.29
N GLU A 65 -4.40 -11.57 -3.48
CA GLU A 65 -5.38 -12.60 -3.14
C GLU A 65 -5.70 -12.62 -1.63
N SER A 66 -4.70 -12.39 -0.78
CA SER A 66 -4.89 -12.29 0.66
C SER A 66 -5.67 -11.03 1.03
N LEU A 67 -5.32 -9.88 0.43
CA LEU A 67 -5.97 -8.61 0.67
C LEU A 67 -7.46 -8.64 0.28
N TRP A 68 -7.78 -9.08 -0.93
CA TRP A 68 -9.17 -9.15 -1.40
C TRP A 68 -10.00 -10.25 -0.73
N ARG A 69 -9.35 -11.29 -0.19
CA ARG A 69 -10.04 -12.24 0.70
C ARG A 69 -10.42 -11.60 2.02
N ALA A 70 -9.53 -10.74 2.57
CA ALA A 70 -9.79 -10.03 3.81
C ALA A 70 -10.85 -8.93 3.65
N PHE A 71 -10.85 -8.25 2.50
CA PHE A 71 -11.74 -7.13 2.15
C PHE A 71 -12.38 -7.37 0.77
N PRO A 72 -13.44 -8.20 0.67
CA PRO A 72 -14.03 -8.56 -0.63
C PRO A 72 -14.73 -7.40 -1.36
N ASP A 73 -15.04 -6.33 -0.65
CA ASP A 73 -15.65 -5.10 -1.15
C ASP A 73 -14.69 -3.92 -1.24
N LEU A 74 -13.36 -4.19 -1.17
CA LEU A 74 -12.32 -3.14 -1.22
C LEU A 74 -12.44 -2.36 -2.54
N ARG A 75 -12.50 -1.03 -2.41
CA ARG A 75 -12.57 -0.13 -3.56
C ARG A 75 -11.62 1.04 -3.39
N PHE A 76 -11.10 1.46 -4.53
CA PHE A 76 -10.23 2.61 -4.64
C PHE A 76 -10.82 3.64 -5.59
N GLU A 77 -10.65 4.92 -5.25
CA GLU A 77 -11.03 6.08 -6.05
C GLU A 77 -9.85 7.03 -6.16
N TRP A 78 -9.50 7.40 -7.39
CA TRP A 78 -8.48 8.43 -7.63
C TRP A 78 -9.02 9.79 -7.23
N VAL A 79 -8.21 10.56 -6.49
CA VAL A 79 -8.58 11.89 -6.01
C VAL A 79 -7.78 12.95 -6.73
N GLU A 80 -6.45 12.77 -6.80
CA GLU A 80 -5.54 13.75 -7.38
C GLU A 80 -4.35 13.07 -8.09
N GLY A 81 -3.78 13.74 -9.06
CA GLY A 81 -2.63 13.31 -9.84
C GLY A 81 -2.97 13.20 -11.33
N PRO A 82 -2.02 12.75 -12.17
CA PRO A 82 -0.66 12.33 -11.82
C PRO A 82 0.25 13.49 -11.39
N TYR A 83 1.06 13.28 -10.35
CA TYR A 83 2.18 14.13 -9.98
C TYR A 83 3.43 13.58 -10.66
N ILE A 84 3.93 14.25 -11.68
CA ILE A 84 5.03 13.78 -12.52
C ILE A 84 6.38 14.26 -11.98
N ALA A 85 7.35 13.35 -11.87
CA ALA A 85 8.73 13.70 -11.55
C ALA A 85 9.45 14.16 -12.83
N PRO A 86 9.91 15.43 -12.92
CA PRO A 86 10.54 15.95 -14.14
C PRO A 86 11.77 15.12 -14.55
N GLY A 87 11.86 14.76 -15.83
CA GLY A 87 12.99 14.02 -16.40
C GLY A 87 13.16 12.60 -15.87
N GLN A 88 12.11 12.01 -15.29
CA GLN A 88 12.12 10.64 -14.80
C GLN A 88 10.84 9.92 -15.21
N PRO A 89 10.88 8.60 -15.46
CA PRO A 89 9.70 7.82 -15.78
C PRO A 89 8.92 7.48 -14.48
N LYS A 90 8.52 8.52 -13.72
CA LYS A 90 7.88 8.36 -12.40
C LYS A 90 6.70 9.29 -12.25
N ALA A 91 5.63 8.74 -11.67
CA ALA A 91 4.47 9.52 -11.28
C ALA A 91 3.94 9.06 -9.92
N ALA A 92 3.18 9.93 -9.27
CA ALA A 92 2.46 9.60 -8.06
C ALA A 92 0.98 9.96 -8.21
N PHE A 93 0.13 9.26 -7.48
CA PHE A 93 -1.31 9.43 -7.46
C PHE A 93 -1.80 9.40 -6.02
N TYR A 94 -2.72 10.31 -5.69
CA TYR A 94 -3.42 10.29 -4.41
C TYR A 94 -4.80 9.67 -4.59
N TRP A 95 -5.17 8.78 -3.68
CA TRP A 95 -6.40 8.00 -3.77
C TRP A 95 -7.07 7.83 -2.40
N LYS A 96 -8.34 7.46 -2.42
CA LYS A 96 -9.10 6.98 -1.26
C LYS A 96 -9.44 5.52 -1.44
N GLY A 97 -9.46 4.79 -0.34
CA GLY A 97 -9.86 3.39 -0.28
C GLY A 97 -10.90 3.16 0.80
N SER A 98 -11.79 2.20 0.57
CA SER A 98 -12.76 1.75 1.58
C SER A 98 -13.04 0.27 1.43
N GLY A 99 -13.40 -0.39 2.53
CA GLY A 99 -13.75 -1.81 2.51
C GLY A 99 -14.13 -2.36 3.87
N THR A 100 -14.74 -3.53 3.89
CA THR A 100 -15.22 -4.20 5.10
C THR A 100 -14.39 -5.45 5.39
N HIS A 101 -13.81 -5.52 6.58
CA HIS A 101 -12.96 -6.63 7.01
C HIS A 101 -13.79 -7.86 7.37
N THR A 102 -14.02 -8.75 6.41
CA THR A 102 -14.85 -9.95 6.55
C THR A 102 -14.10 -11.27 6.40
N GLY A 103 -12.83 -11.23 5.95
CA GLY A 103 -11.96 -12.40 5.84
C GLY A 103 -10.72 -12.31 6.72
N LEU A 104 -9.92 -13.38 6.74
CA LEU A 104 -8.64 -13.41 7.46
C LEU A 104 -7.63 -12.46 6.78
N LEU A 105 -7.13 -11.48 7.52
CA LEU A 105 -6.04 -10.61 7.05
C LEU A 105 -4.68 -11.20 7.44
N ALA A 106 -3.95 -11.76 6.50
CA ALA A 106 -2.66 -12.39 6.73
C ALA A 106 -1.60 -11.88 5.73
N PRO A 107 -0.40 -11.47 6.20
CA PRO A 107 -0.03 -11.29 7.60
C PRO A 107 -0.76 -10.11 8.25
N PRO A 108 -0.86 -10.00 9.60
CA PRO A 108 -0.31 -10.90 10.61
C PRO A 108 -1.25 -12.04 11.05
N GLY A 109 -2.45 -12.18 10.45
CA GLY A 109 -3.41 -13.21 10.83
C GLY A 109 -4.55 -12.68 11.70
N PHE A 110 -5.01 -11.44 11.47
CA PHE A 110 -6.17 -10.89 12.17
C PHE A 110 -7.46 -11.56 11.70
N ALA A 111 -8.24 -12.06 12.68
CA ALA A 111 -9.58 -12.58 12.42
C ALA A 111 -10.52 -11.46 11.93
N PRO A 112 -11.54 -11.80 11.11
CA PRO A 112 -12.52 -10.84 10.62
C PRO A 112 -13.15 -10.04 11.75
N THR A 113 -13.18 -8.71 11.62
CA THR A 113 -13.78 -7.81 12.61
C THR A 113 -15.20 -7.37 12.24
N GLY A 114 -15.60 -7.56 10.99
CA GLY A 114 -16.84 -7.05 10.43
C GLY A 114 -16.90 -5.52 10.30
N LYS A 115 -15.78 -4.82 10.56
CA LYS A 115 -15.73 -3.37 10.53
C LYS A 115 -15.43 -2.85 9.14
N HIS A 116 -16.07 -1.75 8.79
CA HIS A 116 -15.74 -0.94 7.63
C HIS A 116 -14.56 -0.01 7.96
N ILE A 117 -13.71 0.21 6.96
CA ILE A 117 -12.59 1.17 7.02
C ILE A 117 -12.70 2.13 5.84
N ASP A 118 -12.36 3.39 6.11
CA ASP A 118 -12.10 4.43 5.11
C ASP A 118 -10.68 4.94 5.34
N PHE A 119 -9.90 5.02 4.28
CA PHE A 119 -8.50 5.44 4.36
C PHE A 119 -8.07 6.13 3.07
N ASP A 120 -6.95 6.80 3.11
CA ASP A 120 -6.35 7.43 1.95
C ASP A 120 -4.86 7.12 1.89
N GLY A 121 -4.28 7.31 0.72
CA GLY A 121 -2.89 7.02 0.49
C GLY A 121 -2.38 7.51 -0.86
N ALA A 122 -1.14 7.19 -1.14
CA ALA A 122 -0.51 7.52 -2.39
C ALA A 122 0.27 6.34 -2.97
N ASP A 123 0.16 6.22 -4.29
CA ASP A 123 0.98 5.33 -5.10
C ASP A 123 2.14 6.12 -5.71
N PHE A 124 3.33 5.56 -5.66
CA PHE A 124 4.51 6.05 -6.36
C PHE A 124 4.92 5.00 -7.37
N HIS A 125 4.81 5.34 -8.65
CA HIS A 125 5.12 4.47 -9.77
C HIS A 125 6.44 4.84 -10.41
N GLU A 126 7.28 3.83 -10.72
CA GLU A 126 8.37 3.94 -11.68
C GLU A 126 8.02 3.05 -12.87
N TYR A 127 8.11 3.60 -14.08
CA TYR A 127 7.70 2.92 -15.30
C TYR A 127 8.89 2.42 -16.09
N ARG A 128 8.71 1.28 -16.75
CA ARG A 128 9.61 0.70 -17.77
C ARG A 128 8.76 -0.05 -18.77
N ASP A 129 8.95 0.24 -20.05
CA ASP A 129 8.21 -0.39 -21.15
C ASP A 129 6.67 -0.32 -20.93
N ASP A 130 6.17 0.88 -20.61
CA ASP A 130 4.75 1.18 -20.36
C ASP A 130 4.11 0.37 -19.21
N ARG A 131 4.92 -0.19 -18.31
CA ARG A 131 4.48 -0.95 -17.15
C ARG A 131 5.15 -0.44 -15.87
N VAL A 132 4.51 -0.68 -14.74
CA VAL A 132 5.08 -0.38 -13.43
C VAL A 132 6.19 -1.39 -13.12
N SER A 133 7.43 -0.91 -13.06
CA SER A 133 8.60 -1.70 -12.67
C SER A 133 8.90 -1.60 -11.18
N ARG A 134 8.49 -0.49 -10.55
CA ARG A 134 8.52 -0.30 -9.11
C ARG A 134 7.27 0.39 -8.66
N LEU A 135 6.65 -0.15 -7.63
CA LEU A 135 5.48 0.41 -6.96
C LEU A 135 5.80 0.62 -5.49
N ARG A 136 5.45 1.77 -4.97
CA ARG A 136 5.43 2.03 -3.53
C ARG A 136 4.09 2.60 -3.14
N ILE A 137 3.39 1.92 -2.25
CA ILE A 137 2.10 2.37 -1.70
C ILE A 137 2.30 2.77 -0.25
N VAL A 138 1.84 3.97 0.10
CA VAL A 138 1.92 4.50 1.46
C VAL A 138 0.55 4.95 1.95
N PHE A 139 0.20 4.55 3.16
CA PHE A 139 -1.02 4.96 3.86
C PHE A 139 -0.87 4.72 5.37
N ASP A 140 -1.79 5.26 6.18
CA ASP A 140 -1.72 5.17 7.64
C ASP A 140 -2.25 3.84 8.18
N MET A 141 -1.34 2.87 8.35
CA MET A 141 -1.64 1.58 8.97
C MET A 141 -2.06 1.68 10.43
N LEU A 142 -1.64 2.74 11.14
CA LEU A 142 -2.03 2.96 12.53
C LEU A 142 -3.51 3.33 12.61
N ASP A 143 -3.97 4.18 11.69
CA ASP A 143 -5.38 4.57 11.61
C ASP A 143 -6.26 3.37 11.21
N ILE A 144 -5.87 2.60 10.20
CA ILE A 144 -6.57 1.35 9.82
C ILE A 144 -6.66 0.39 11.02
N GLY A 145 -5.57 0.19 11.76
CA GLY A 145 -5.57 -0.65 12.95
C GLY A 145 -6.52 -0.16 14.05
N ARG A 146 -6.68 1.16 14.18
CA ARG A 146 -7.64 1.78 15.10
C ARG A 146 -9.08 1.59 14.64
N GLN A 147 -9.35 1.75 13.35
CA GLN A 147 -10.68 1.53 12.77
C GLN A 147 -11.09 0.06 12.92
N LEU A 148 -10.20 -0.88 12.63
CA LEU A 148 -10.41 -2.31 12.83
C LEU A 148 -10.53 -2.70 14.32
N GLY A 149 -9.99 -1.87 15.23
CA GLY A 149 -9.96 -2.14 16.68
C GLY A 149 -8.88 -3.12 17.10
N THR A 150 -7.90 -3.40 16.24
CA THR A 150 -6.69 -4.17 16.56
C THR A 150 -5.66 -3.31 17.32
N ILE A 151 -5.79 -2.00 17.22
CA ILE A 151 -5.01 -1.00 17.95
C ILE A 151 -5.97 -0.14 18.79
N PRO A 152 -5.62 0.24 20.03
CA PRO A 152 -6.45 1.10 20.86
C PRO A 152 -6.71 2.45 20.20
N LYS A 153 -7.93 2.99 20.38
CA LYS A 153 -8.25 4.35 19.91
C LYS A 153 -7.36 5.39 20.58
N ALA A 154 -6.97 6.41 19.82
CA ALA A 154 -6.17 7.52 20.31
C ALA A 154 -6.83 8.18 21.53
N GLY A 155 -6.05 8.45 22.58
CA GLY A 155 -6.52 9.05 23.83
C GLY A 155 -7.35 8.13 24.73
N SER A 156 -7.58 6.87 24.33
CA SER A 156 -8.37 5.90 25.13
C SER A 156 -7.69 5.53 26.45
N PRO A 157 -8.46 5.07 27.45
CA PRO A 157 -7.88 4.56 28.70
C PRO A 157 -6.88 3.41 28.47
N VAL A 158 -7.12 2.54 27.49
CA VAL A 158 -6.25 1.41 27.15
C VAL A 158 -4.91 1.91 26.57
N GLU A 159 -4.92 2.88 25.65
CA GLU A 159 -3.70 3.49 25.14
C GLU A 159 -2.89 4.17 26.25
N LYS A 160 -3.57 4.94 27.12
CA LYS A 160 -2.93 5.61 28.27
C LYS A 160 -2.31 4.61 29.25
N ALA A 161 -3.01 3.51 29.52
CA ALA A 161 -2.50 2.44 30.38
C ALA A 161 -1.27 1.75 29.76
N GLY A 162 -1.29 1.48 28.45
CA GLY A 162 -0.15 0.94 27.71
C GLY A 162 1.08 1.87 27.76
N ALA A 163 0.88 3.16 27.55
CA ALA A 163 1.95 4.15 27.64
C ALA A 163 2.51 4.28 29.08
N ALA A 164 1.66 4.16 30.11
CA ALA A 164 2.09 4.15 31.50
C ALA A 164 2.93 2.91 31.83
N ALA A 165 2.49 1.74 31.39
CA ALA A 165 3.22 0.48 31.56
C ALA A 165 4.59 0.50 30.87
N GLN A 166 4.66 1.05 29.65
CA GLN A 166 5.92 1.22 28.92
C GLN A 166 6.90 2.12 29.69
N ARG A 167 6.46 3.28 30.21
CA ARG A 167 7.29 4.18 31.01
C ARG A 167 7.82 3.49 32.29
N LEU A 168 6.96 2.73 32.99
CA LEU A 168 7.37 1.99 34.17
C LEU A 168 8.45 0.93 33.84
N GLY A 169 8.27 0.19 32.75
CA GLY A 169 9.23 -0.79 32.28
C GLY A 169 10.61 -0.20 31.94
N MET A 170 10.64 1.00 31.36
CA MET A 170 11.89 1.71 31.08
C MET A 170 12.61 2.10 32.39
N THR A 171 11.88 2.65 33.37
CA THR A 171 12.46 3.02 34.67
C THR A 171 13.07 1.83 35.39
N VAL A 172 12.42 0.66 35.37
CA VAL A 172 12.94 -0.58 35.96
C VAL A 172 14.22 -1.04 35.26
N ARG A 173 14.25 -1.03 33.90
CA ARG A 173 15.45 -1.38 33.14
C ARG A 173 16.65 -0.48 33.43
N GLU A 174 16.44 0.82 33.60
CA GLU A 174 17.51 1.78 33.95
C GLU A 174 18.08 1.52 35.33
N ARG A 175 17.23 1.14 36.30
CA ARG A 175 17.69 0.79 37.70
C ARG A 175 18.49 -0.51 37.72
N LEU A 176 18.17 -1.48 36.89
CA LEU A 176 18.88 -2.77 36.82
C LEU A 176 20.22 -2.68 36.06
N ARG A 177 20.48 -1.60 35.33
CA ARG A 177 21.75 -1.34 34.63
C ARG A 177 22.77 -0.55 35.44
N ARG A 178 22.36 -0.03 36.58
CA ARG A 178 23.23 0.66 37.56
C ARG A 178 23.70 -0.29 38.66
#